data_db52a13fa82443c3827881529aa1d3b5
#
_entry.id   db52a13fa82443c3827881529aa1d3b5
#
_cell.length_a   1.000
_cell.length_b   1.000
_cell.length_c   1.000
_cell.angle_alpha   90.00
_cell.angle_beta   90.00
_cell.angle_gamma   90.00
#
_symmetry.space_group_name_H-M   'P 1'
#
loop_
_entity.id
_entity.type
_entity.pdbx_description
1 polymer ?
#
loop_
_entity_poly.entity_id
_entity_poly.type
_entity_poly.pdbx_seq_one_letter_code
_entity_poly.pdbx_strand_id
1 'polypeptide(L)'
;VPYSDAPNPFGTEEKTYAEVFEKEFEASMKRFGIKMDYRHQAEMYKSGKYQEYVIEALKKRGEIFDILDSFRTQDAQEGEREAYYPVSIYCPECGRDTTKIKSLSDDCTVAEYTCKCGHEGKFDFTKDHHCKLAWKIDWPMRWKYEEVDFEPGGKDHASPGGSYDTSKVVAKK
;
A
#
# COMPACT_ATOMS: atom_id res chain seq x y z
N VAL A 1 8.22 0.30 10.99
CA VAL A 1 7.10 -0.42 11.60
C VAL A 1 5.83 0.35 11.28
N PRO A 2 4.80 -0.29 10.71
CA PRO A 2 3.53 0.38 10.47
C PRO A 2 2.85 0.79 11.80
N TYR A 3 2.06 1.84 11.78
CA TYR A 3 1.38 2.33 12.98
C TYR A 3 0.41 1.30 13.59
N SER A 4 -0.12 0.40 12.78
CA SER A 4 -0.95 -0.73 13.21
C SER A 4 -0.19 -1.81 13.99
N ASP A 5 1.14 -1.79 13.97
CA ASP A 5 2.01 -2.72 14.69
C ASP A 5 2.82 -2.01 15.78
N ALA A 6 2.80 -0.67 15.78
CA ALA A 6 3.43 0.12 16.84
C ALA A 6 2.59 0.07 18.12
N PRO A 7 3.19 -0.20 19.29
CA PRO A 7 2.44 -0.24 20.54
C PRO A 7 1.88 1.16 20.88
N ASN A 8 0.74 1.16 21.58
CA ASN A 8 0.13 2.39 22.08
C ASN A 8 1.03 3.06 23.16
N PRO A 9 1.50 4.30 22.93
CA PRO A 9 2.36 4.99 23.91
C PRO A 9 1.58 5.80 24.95
N PHE A 10 0.25 5.89 24.84
CA PHE A 10 -0.56 6.83 25.65
C PHE A 10 -1.16 6.19 26.91
N GLY A 11 -0.99 4.86 27.09
CA GLY A 11 -1.52 4.15 28.26
C GLY A 11 -3.05 4.01 28.30
N THR A 12 -3.73 4.17 27.18
CA THR A 12 -5.16 3.91 27.00
C THR A 12 -5.43 2.43 26.73
N GLU A 13 -6.69 2.03 26.58
CA GLU A 13 -7.08 0.62 26.41
C GLU A 13 -6.70 0.02 25.04
N GLU A 14 -6.47 0.88 24.06
CA GLU A 14 -6.09 0.47 22.69
C GLU A 14 -4.72 -0.20 22.68
N LYS A 15 -4.55 -1.22 21.84
CA LYS A 15 -3.29 -1.99 21.77
C LYS A 15 -2.22 -1.29 20.93
N THR A 16 -2.64 -0.59 19.87
CA THR A 16 -1.71 -0.01 18.89
C THR A 16 -1.87 1.51 18.77
N TYR A 17 -0.83 2.15 18.26
CA TYR A 17 -0.86 3.57 17.96
C TYR A 17 -1.99 3.94 16.99
N ALA A 18 -2.22 3.12 15.95
CA ALA A 18 -3.29 3.36 14.99
C ALA A 18 -4.67 3.28 15.63
N GLU A 19 -4.94 2.25 16.44
CA GLU A 19 -6.24 2.05 17.10
C GLU A 19 -6.67 3.24 17.96
N VAL A 20 -5.74 3.94 18.59
CA VAL A 20 -6.06 5.14 19.39
C VAL A 20 -6.75 6.19 18.53
N PHE A 21 -6.16 6.51 17.38
CA PHE A 21 -6.70 7.56 16.50
C PHE A 21 -7.91 7.09 15.69
N GLU A 22 -7.94 5.83 15.31
CA GLU A 22 -9.12 5.21 14.66
C GLU A 22 -10.35 5.34 15.56
N LYS A 23 -10.25 4.92 16.81
CA LYS A 23 -11.36 5.02 17.78
C LYS A 23 -11.75 6.45 18.13
N GLU A 24 -10.76 7.35 18.24
CA GLU A 24 -11.04 8.77 18.47
C GLU A 24 -11.84 9.37 17.30
N PHE A 25 -11.44 9.06 16.07
CA PHE A 25 -12.15 9.49 14.86
C PHE A 25 -13.55 8.91 14.81
N GLU A 26 -13.72 7.62 15.01
CA GLU A 26 -15.03 6.92 15.03
C GLU A 26 -15.97 7.51 16.08
N ALA A 27 -15.45 7.75 17.30
CA ALA A 27 -16.21 8.38 18.37
C ALA A 27 -16.63 9.82 18.02
N SER A 28 -15.79 10.55 17.30
CA SER A 28 -16.11 11.89 16.82
C SER A 28 -17.20 11.87 15.77
N MET A 29 -17.14 10.99 14.78
CA MET A 29 -18.19 10.82 13.76
C MET A 29 -19.51 10.43 14.39
N LYS A 30 -19.51 9.53 15.36
CA LYS A 30 -20.69 9.13 16.12
C LYS A 30 -21.34 10.32 16.86
N ARG A 31 -20.53 11.21 17.47
CA ARG A 31 -21.05 12.43 18.14
C ARG A 31 -21.72 13.39 17.18
N PHE A 32 -21.24 13.47 15.93
CA PHE A 32 -21.88 14.27 14.87
C PHE A 32 -23.09 13.58 14.22
N GLY A 33 -23.44 12.37 14.64
CA GLY A 33 -24.54 11.59 14.06
C GLY A 33 -24.26 11.05 12.66
N ILE A 34 -22.99 11.06 12.24
CA ILE A 34 -22.56 10.55 10.94
C ILE A 34 -22.42 9.02 11.04
N LYS A 35 -23.18 8.32 10.20
CA LYS A 35 -23.08 6.85 10.05
C LYS A 35 -22.23 6.55 8.84
N MET A 36 -21.20 5.73 9.01
CA MET A 36 -20.29 5.30 7.95
C MET A 36 -19.74 3.90 8.25
N ASP A 37 -19.37 3.18 7.21
CA ASP A 37 -18.65 1.93 7.31
C ASP A 37 -17.15 2.20 7.24
N TYR A 38 -16.40 1.69 8.22
CA TYR A 38 -14.96 1.86 8.29
C TYR A 38 -14.24 0.71 7.59
N ARG A 39 -13.16 1.03 6.90
CA ARG A 39 -12.25 0.08 6.26
C ARG A 39 -10.87 0.23 6.85
N HIS A 40 -10.56 -0.57 7.88
CA HIS A 40 -9.23 -0.59 8.51
C HIS A 40 -8.22 -1.23 7.57
N GLN A 41 -7.39 -0.41 6.92
CA GLN A 41 -6.52 -0.85 5.84
C GLN A 41 -5.50 -1.91 6.26
N ALA A 42 -5.01 -1.83 7.50
CA ALA A 42 -4.11 -2.86 8.04
C ALA A 42 -4.77 -4.24 8.09
N GLU A 43 -6.05 -4.31 8.48
CA GLU A 43 -6.82 -5.55 8.50
C GLU A 43 -7.11 -6.06 7.08
N MET A 44 -7.42 -5.16 6.15
CA MET A 44 -7.66 -5.51 4.75
C MET A 44 -6.45 -6.20 4.13
N TYR A 45 -5.24 -5.68 4.38
CA TYR A 45 -4.00 -6.33 3.95
C TYR A 45 -3.76 -7.64 4.70
N LYS A 46 -3.70 -7.62 6.03
CA LYS A 46 -3.38 -8.80 6.87
C LYS A 46 -4.34 -9.97 6.67
N SER A 47 -5.61 -9.70 6.34
CA SER A 47 -6.60 -10.74 6.05
C SER A 47 -6.47 -11.36 4.64
N GLY A 48 -5.55 -10.86 3.81
CA GLY A 48 -5.34 -11.34 2.45
C GLY A 48 -6.38 -10.88 1.42
N LYS A 49 -7.32 -10.00 1.79
CA LYS A 49 -8.37 -9.51 0.87
C LYS A 49 -7.82 -8.80 -0.36
N TYR A 50 -6.63 -8.19 -0.25
CA TYR A 50 -5.96 -7.50 -1.34
C TYR A 50 -4.93 -8.37 -2.09
N GLN A 51 -4.80 -9.66 -1.73
CA GLN A 51 -3.78 -10.55 -2.28
C GLN A 51 -3.77 -10.58 -3.81
N GLU A 52 -4.91 -10.80 -4.45
CA GLU A 52 -5.02 -10.87 -5.90
C GLU A 52 -4.60 -9.57 -6.58
N TYR A 53 -4.98 -8.44 -6.00
CA TYR A 53 -4.61 -7.11 -6.50
C TYR A 53 -3.12 -6.81 -6.34
N VAL A 54 -2.50 -7.26 -5.24
CA VAL A 54 -1.05 -7.15 -5.04
C VAL A 54 -0.31 -7.94 -6.12
N ILE A 55 -0.73 -9.17 -6.40
CA ILE A 55 -0.13 -10.02 -7.44
C ILE A 55 -0.40 -9.41 -8.83
N GLU A 56 -1.60 -8.89 -9.09
CA GLU A 56 -1.92 -8.18 -10.34
C GLU A 56 -1.01 -6.97 -10.56
N ALA A 57 -0.80 -6.16 -9.53
CA ALA A 57 0.10 -5.00 -9.58
C ALA A 57 1.56 -5.42 -9.86
N LEU A 58 2.02 -6.53 -9.30
CA LEU A 58 3.33 -7.08 -9.59
C LEU A 58 3.46 -7.56 -11.04
N LYS A 59 2.45 -8.23 -11.58
CA LYS A 59 2.39 -8.66 -13.00
C LYS A 59 2.43 -7.47 -13.95
N LYS A 60 1.75 -6.38 -13.60
CA LYS A 60 1.65 -5.16 -14.41
C LYS A 60 2.68 -4.08 -14.03
N ARG A 61 3.69 -4.41 -13.21
CA ARG A 61 4.64 -3.42 -12.67
C ARG A 61 5.32 -2.55 -13.71
N GLY A 62 5.62 -3.11 -14.88
CA GLY A 62 6.22 -2.36 -15.98
C GLY A 62 5.26 -1.33 -16.58
N GLU A 63 3.99 -1.70 -16.84
CA GLU A 63 2.97 -0.77 -17.31
C GLU A 63 2.67 0.32 -16.27
N ILE A 64 2.64 -0.05 -14.99
CA ILE A 64 2.46 0.88 -13.89
C ILE A 64 3.62 1.86 -13.83
N PHE A 65 4.86 1.39 -13.98
CA PHE A 65 6.03 2.25 -14.04
C PHE A 65 5.91 3.26 -15.18
N ASP A 66 5.58 2.81 -16.39
CA ASP A 66 5.43 3.66 -17.58
C ASP A 66 4.37 4.76 -17.36
N ILE A 67 3.25 4.42 -16.69
CA ILE A 67 2.23 5.40 -16.29
C ILE A 67 2.82 6.42 -15.32
N LEU A 68 3.47 5.96 -14.24
CA LEU A 68 4.02 6.85 -13.22
C LEU A 68 5.11 7.76 -13.80
N ASP A 69 5.92 7.22 -14.70
CA ASP A 69 7.00 7.94 -15.38
C ASP A 69 6.45 9.04 -16.30
N SER A 70 5.35 8.79 -16.99
CA SER A 70 4.69 9.81 -17.84
C SER A 70 4.20 11.05 -17.09
N PHE A 71 4.09 10.99 -15.75
CA PHE A 71 3.75 12.12 -14.88
C PHE A 71 4.96 12.75 -14.21
N ARG A 72 6.17 12.24 -14.44
CA ARG A 72 7.39 12.83 -13.89
C ARG A 72 7.86 14.01 -14.74
N THR A 73 8.62 14.89 -14.08
CA THR A 73 9.33 16.00 -14.75
C THR A 73 10.78 15.64 -15.11
N GLN A 74 11.28 14.51 -14.63
CA GLN A 74 12.63 14.02 -14.87
C GLN A 74 12.54 12.65 -15.55
N ASP A 75 13.38 12.40 -16.53
CA ASP A 75 13.46 11.12 -17.23
C ASP A 75 13.90 10.01 -16.28
N ALA A 76 13.37 8.80 -16.52
CA ALA A 76 13.78 7.62 -15.79
C ALA A 76 15.25 7.29 -16.04
N GLN A 77 15.93 6.79 -15.02
CA GLN A 77 17.30 6.29 -15.15
C GLN A 77 17.31 4.89 -15.79
N GLU A 78 18.42 4.56 -16.42
CA GLU A 78 18.63 3.22 -16.99
C GLU A 78 18.46 2.14 -15.91
N GLY A 79 17.65 1.11 -16.21
CA GLY A 79 17.35 0.00 -15.28
C GLY A 79 16.31 0.32 -14.20
N GLU A 80 15.82 1.56 -14.07
CA GLU A 80 14.82 1.93 -13.05
C GLU A 80 13.51 1.17 -13.24
N ARG A 81 13.08 0.99 -14.49
CA ARG A 81 11.86 0.27 -14.85
C ARG A 81 11.91 -1.20 -14.43
N GLU A 82 13.02 -1.87 -14.66
CA GLU A 82 13.26 -3.28 -14.31
C GLU A 82 13.36 -3.47 -12.80
N ALA A 83 13.89 -2.49 -12.10
CA ALA A 83 14.06 -2.49 -10.65
C ALA A 83 12.81 -2.01 -9.89
N TYR A 84 11.76 -1.57 -10.61
CA TYR A 84 10.55 -1.06 -9.98
C TYR A 84 9.65 -2.19 -9.48
N TYR A 85 9.27 -2.11 -8.22
CA TYR A 85 8.25 -2.96 -7.59
C TYR A 85 7.24 -2.08 -6.83
N PRO A 86 5.93 -2.18 -7.14
CA PRO A 86 4.89 -1.34 -6.55
C PRO A 86 4.50 -1.76 -5.12
N VAL A 87 5.28 -2.62 -4.48
CA VAL A 87 5.00 -3.18 -3.16
C VAL A 87 6.20 -3.04 -2.22
N SER A 88 5.90 -2.78 -0.96
CA SER A 88 6.86 -2.87 0.16
C SER A 88 6.52 -4.07 1.02
N ILE A 89 7.51 -4.92 1.32
CA ILE A 89 7.39 -6.05 2.24
C ILE A 89 7.88 -5.59 3.62
N TYR A 90 7.14 -5.91 4.67
CA TYR A 90 7.61 -5.67 6.03
C TYR A 90 8.48 -6.83 6.49
N CYS A 91 9.68 -6.52 6.94
CA CYS A 91 10.64 -7.52 7.40
C CYS A 91 10.14 -8.22 8.67
N PRO A 92 10.10 -9.55 8.73
CA PRO A 92 9.65 -10.28 9.92
C PRO A 92 10.57 -10.09 11.13
N GLU A 93 11.88 -9.81 10.90
CA GLU A 93 12.84 -9.64 11.98
C GLU A 93 12.77 -8.25 12.64
N CYS A 94 12.65 -7.19 11.85
CA CYS A 94 12.70 -5.83 12.38
C CYS A 94 11.38 -5.04 12.22
N GLY A 95 10.35 -5.62 11.60
CA GLY A 95 9.05 -5.01 11.35
C GLY A 95 9.05 -3.80 10.41
N ARG A 96 10.17 -3.49 9.75
CA ARG A 96 10.30 -2.30 8.89
C ARG A 96 10.12 -2.66 7.42
N ASP A 97 9.69 -1.67 6.64
CA ASP A 97 9.56 -1.70 5.18
C ASP A 97 10.87 -1.31 4.43
N THR A 98 12.01 -1.45 5.10
CA THR A 98 13.33 -1.19 4.52
C THR A 98 13.88 -2.39 3.74
N THR A 99 12.98 -3.16 3.16
CA THR A 99 13.27 -4.29 2.30
C THR A 99 13.50 -3.85 0.86
N LYS A 100 14.29 -4.63 0.13
CA LYS A 100 14.51 -4.48 -1.31
C LYS A 100 14.31 -5.83 -1.99
N ILE A 101 13.38 -5.90 -2.92
CA ILE A 101 13.14 -7.09 -3.74
C ILE A 101 14.34 -7.25 -4.68
N LYS A 102 14.90 -8.46 -4.72
CA LYS A 102 16.01 -8.86 -5.60
C LYS A 102 15.52 -9.57 -6.87
N SER A 103 14.56 -10.45 -6.69
CA SER A 103 13.96 -11.24 -7.78
C SER A 103 12.49 -11.52 -7.49
N LEU A 104 11.76 -11.85 -8.54
CA LEU A 104 10.36 -12.23 -8.50
C LEU A 104 10.20 -13.49 -9.34
N SER A 105 9.39 -14.46 -8.89
CA SER A 105 9.04 -15.63 -9.68
C SER A 105 8.28 -15.25 -10.96
N ASP A 106 8.31 -16.09 -11.97
CA ASP A 106 7.66 -15.84 -13.30
C ASP A 106 6.15 -15.59 -13.17
N ASP A 107 5.51 -16.24 -12.22
CA ASP A 107 4.08 -16.06 -11.89
C ASP A 107 3.79 -14.88 -10.96
N CYS A 108 4.84 -14.16 -10.52
CA CYS A 108 4.78 -13.02 -9.61
C CYS A 108 4.22 -13.32 -8.22
N THR A 109 4.27 -14.58 -7.77
CA THR A 109 3.74 -14.98 -6.46
C THR A 109 4.79 -15.01 -5.36
N VAL A 110 6.08 -15.16 -5.70
CA VAL A 110 7.16 -15.23 -4.71
C VAL A 110 8.25 -14.23 -5.02
N ALA A 111 8.61 -13.42 -4.04
CA ALA A 111 9.74 -12.50 -4.10
C ALA A 111 10.89 -12.94 -3.21
N GLU A 112 12.11 -12.83 -3.70
CA GLU A 112 13.32 -12.84 -2.86
C GLU A 112 13.68 -11.41 -2.49
N TYR A 113 13.98 -11.17 -1.22
CA TYR A 113 14.26 -9.82 -0.74
C TYR A 113 15.41 -9.80 0.28
N THR A 114 15.98 -8.61 0.45
CA THR A 114 16.88 -8.28 1.55
C THR A 114 16.34 -7.10 2.33
N CYS A 115 16.68 -7.03 3.62
CA CYS A 115 16.35 -5.92 4.49
C CYS A 115 17.61 -5.19 4.96
N LYS A 116 17.52 -3.90 5.21
CA LYS A 116 18.65 -3.11 5.78
C LYS A 116 19.11 -3.61 7.15
N CYS A 117 18.32 -4.41 7.87
CA CYS A 117 18.75 -5.06 9.12
C CYS A 117 19.66 -6.27 8.92
N GLY A 118 19.92 -6.67 7.68
CA GLY A 118 20.72 -7.85 7.32
C GLY A 118 19.92 -9.12 7.06
N HIS A 119 18.60 -9.11 7.33
CA HIS A 119 17.74 -10.26 7.03
C HIS A 119 17.56 -10.42 5.51
N GLU A 120 17.60 -11.67 5.06
CA GLU A 120 17.28 -12.07 3.69
C GLU A 120 16.23 -13.17 3.73
N GLY A 121 15.30 -13.16 2.81
CA GLY A 121 14.22 -14.14 2.81
C GLY A 121 13.42 -14.20 1.52
N LYS A 122 12.45 -15.10 1.53
CA LYS A 122 11.43 -15.21 0.49
C LYS A 122 10.10 -14.78 1.07
N PHE A 123 9.29 -14.10 0.26
CA PHE A 123 7.94 -13.68 0.58
C PHE A 123 6.98 -14.28 -0.45
N ASP A 124 6.06 -15.12 0.03
CA ASP A 124 5.04 -15.76 -0.79
C ASP A 124 3.73 -14.98 -0.67
N PHE A 125 3.43 -14.15 -1.66
CA PHE A 125 2.22 -13.30 -1.68
C PHE A 125 0.91 -14.08 -1.63
N THR A 126 0.94 -15.40 -1.83
CA THR A 126 -0.26 -16.25 -1.69
C THR A 126 -0.52 -16.70 -0.26
N LYS A 127 0.44 -16.52 0.65
CA LYS A 127 0.38 -16.95 2.04
C LYS A 127 0.66 -15.82 3.02
N ASP A 128 1.60 -14.96 2.65
CA ASP A 128 2.07 -13.85 3.48
C ASP A 128 1.43 -12.54 3.02
N HIS A 129 0.82 -11.82 3.94
CA HIS A 129 0.07 -10.61 3.64
C HIS A 129 0.65 -9.36 4.33
N HIS A 130 1.82 -9.50 4.99
CA HIS A 130 2.48 -8.38 5.67
C HIS A 130 3.31 -7.54 4.68
N CYS A 131 2.60 -6.98 3.73
CA CYS A 131 3.12 -6.09 2.69
C CYS A 131 2.14 -4.94 2.44
N LYS A 132 2.54 -3.97 1.63
CA LYS A 132 1.70 -2.84 1.25
C LYS A 132 2.07 -2.33 -0.14
N LEU A 133 1.08 -2.03 -0.95
CA LEU A 133 1.28 -1.31 -2.22
C LEU A 133 1.74 0.13 -1.99
N ALA A 134 2.51 0.67 -2.91
CA ALA A 134 2.83 2.08 -2.95
C ALA A 134 1.55 2.91 -3.11
N TRP A 135 1.50 4.10 -2.45
CA TRP A 135 0.28 4.92 -2.37
C TRP A 135 -0.45 5.14 -3.70
N LYS A 136 0.29 5.46 -4.77
CA LYS A 136 -0.29 5.71 -6.09
C LYS A 136 -0.89 4.46 -6.76
N ILE A 137 -0.67 3.29 -6.20
CA ILE A 137 -1.20 1.99 -6.65
C ILE A 137 -2.23 1.46 -5.65
N ASP A 138 -1.97 1.63 -4.35
CA ASP A 138 -2.87 1.25 -3.27
C ASP A 138 -4.23 1.99 -3.38
N TRP A 139 -4.21 3.28 -3.66
CA TRP A 139 -5.43 4.08 -3.75
C TRP A 139 -6.34 3.65 -4.92
N PRO A 140 -5.89 3.56 -6.19
CA PRO A 140 -6.73 3.06 -7.28
C PRO A 140 -7.11 1.59 -7.13
N MET A 141 -6.29 0.75 -6.50
CA MET A 141 -6.66 -0.61 -6.14
C MET A 141 -7.87 -0.65 -5.21
N ARG A 142 -7.91 0.22 -4.19
CA ARG A 142 -9.08 0.32 -3.30
C ARG A 142 -10.32 0.77 -4.04
N TRP A 143 -10.21 1.70 -4.99
CA TRP A 143 -11.35 2.10 -5.82
C TRP A 143 -11.94 0.92 -6.59
N LYS A 144 -11.09 0.08 -7.15
CA LYS A 144 -11.49 -1.13 -7.87
C LYS A 144 -12.11 -2.16 -6.91
N TYR A 145 -11.48 -2.40 -5.77
CA TYR A 145 -11.92 -3.37 -4.78
C TYR A 145 -13.28 -3.03 -4.15
N GLU A 146 -13.49 -1.76 -3.78
CA GLU A 146 -14.72 -1.28 -3.13
C GLU A 146 -15.78 -0.81 -4.14
N GLU A 147 -15.51 -0.91 -5.45
CA GLU A 147 -16.41 -0.44 -6.53
C GLU A 147 -16.83 1.02 -6.32
N VAL A 148 -15.84 1.90 -6.07
CA VAL A 148 -16.09 3.29 -5.64
C VAL A 148 -16.71 4.12 -6.77
N ASP A 149 -17.90 4.68 -6.54
CA ASP A 149 -18.57 5.62 -7.44
C ASP A 149 -18.08 7.05 -7.30
N PHE A 150 -17.72 7.45 -6.07
CA PHE A 150 -17.30 8.81 -5.77
C PHE A 150 -16.18 8.81 -4.71
N GLU A 151 -15.05 9.42 -5.07
CA GLU A 151 -13.88 9.59 -4.20
C GLU A 151 -13.52 11.07 -4.06
N PRO A 152 -13.84 11.72 -2.95
CA PRO A 152 -13.42 13.10 -2.70
C PRO A 152 -11.91 13.16 -2.40
N GLY A 153 -11.19 13.98 -3.14
CA GLY A 153 -9.77 14.21 -2.93
C GLY A 153 -9.48 15.62 -2.42
N GLY A 154 -8.52 15.73 -1.50
CA GLY A 154 -7.99 17.02 -1.08
C GLY A 154 -7.25 17.74 -2.21
N LYS A 155 -7.09 19.06 -2.09
CA LYS A 155 -6.41 19.92 -3.06
C LYS A 155 -5.01 19.40 -3.43
N ASP A 156 -4.28 18.87 -2.48
CA ASP A 156 -2.91 18.37 -2.67
C ASP A 156 -2.87 17.16 -3.60
N HIS A 157 -3.91 16.31 -3.57
CA HIS A 157 -4.03 15.16 -4.46
C HIS A 157 -4.53 15.53 -5.86
N ALA A 158 -5.30 16.62 -5.96
CA ALA A 158 -5.94 17.08 -7.20
C ALA A 158 -5.05 18.04 -8.03
N SER A 159 -3.82 18.32 -7.60
CA SER A 159 -2.86 19.10 -8.39
C SER A 159 -2.53 18.41 -9.72
N PRO A 160 -2.30 19.13 -10.82
CA PRO A 160 -1.94 18.53 -12.11
C PRO A 160 -0.74 17.57 -11.96
N GLY A 161 -0.88 16.34 -12.46
CA GLY A 161 0.12 15.28 -12.29
C GLY A 161 0.21 14.69 -10.88
N GLY A 162 -0.68 15.08 -9.97
CA GLY A 162 -0.75 14.59 -8.61
C GLY A 162 -1.27 13.15 -8.50
N SER A 163 -1.43 12.69 -7.26
CA SER A 163 -1.83 11.31 -6.99
C SER A 163 -3.19 10.95 -7.58
N TYR A 164 -4.13 11.93 -7.66
CA TYR A 164 -5.46 11.71 -8.21
C TYR A 164 -5.42 11.44 -9.72
N ASP A 165 -4.65 12.23 -10.47
CA ASP A 165 -4.52 12.05 -11.91
C ASP A 165 -3.83 10.74 -12.26
N THR A 166 -2.74 10.42 -11.56
CA THR A 166 -2.05 9.13 -11.71
C THR A 166 -2.95 7.95 -11.37
N SER A 167 -3.68 8.02 -10.25
CA SER A 167 -4.58 6.95 -9.80
C SER A 167 -5.71 6.67 -10.79
N LYS A 168 -6.29 7.71 -11.43
CA LYS A 168 -7.31 7.52 -12.49
C LYS A 168 -6.80 6.72 -13.68
N VAL A 169 -5.53 6.87 -14.03
CA VAL A 169 -4.92 6.14 -15.15
C VAL A 169 -4.58 4.72 -14.73
N VAL A 170 -4.01 4.54 -13.53
CA VAL A 170 -3.68 3.21 -12.97
C VAL A 170 -4.94 2.37 -12.76
N ALA A 171 -6.05 2.94 -12.26
CA ALA A 171 -7.30 2.23 -12.02
C ALA A 171 -7.92 1.59 -13.30
N LYS A 172 -7.53 2.05 -14.49
CA LYS A 172 -7.99 1.50 -15.78
C LYS A 172 -7.21 0.24 -16.22
N LYS A 173 -6.20 -0.12 -15.47
CA LYS A 173 -5.33 -1.27 -15.73
C LYS A 173 -5.65 -2.44 -14.81
#